data_13a405ea1d698b4927752d4566023652
#
_entry.id   13a405ea1d698b4927752d4566023652
#
_cell.length_a   1.000
_cell.length_b   1.000
_cell.length_c   1.000
_cell.angle_alpha   90.00
_cell.angle_beta   90.00
_cell.angle_gamma   90.00
#
_symmetry.space_group_name_H-M   'P 1'
#
loop_
_entity.id
_entity.type
_entity.pdbx_description
1 polymer ?
#
loop_
_entity_poly.entity_id
_entity_poly.type
_entity_poly.pdbx_seq_one_letter_code
_entity_poly.pdbx_strand_id
1 'polypeptide(L)'
;MLYYNYKFIRIQRREKMTKAMVYKLLEEFNGTLALKDAKKAGISPVTIKRMVDRGELDREYPGFFTLPGQFPDELFMAQKKYERGIISHITALDLYDLTDMIPRQIDLTVPYGYHVSEKGLKEFAVELHYSKAEWYELGKIEIKSRYGNPVIAYDPERTLCDIWNPWYNVEDEIKVKAIKNYMESDRKNLRKLNEYRRILPTDKTMRSYIMALN
;
A
#
# COMPACT_ATOMS: atom_id res chain seq x y z
N MET A 1 32.55 43.04 -0.35
CA MET A 1 33.03 41.68 -0.69
C MET A 1 32.72 40.64 0.40
N LEU A 2 32.98 40.88 1.67
CA LEU A 2 32.72 39.95 2.81
C LEU A 2 31.24 39.55 3.00
N TYR A 3 30.29 40.48 2.80
CA TYR A 3 28.85 40.24 2.97
C TYR A 3 28.29 39.27 1.92
N TYR A 4 28.74 39.35 0.66
CA TYR A 4 28.35 38.44 -0.41
C TYR A 4 28.87 36.99 -0.15
N ASN A 5 30.10 36.89 0.36
CA ASN A 5 30.70 35.59 0.70
C ASN A 5 29.96 34.91 1.85
N TYR A 6 29.55 35.64 2.87
CA TYR A 6 28.77 35.08 4.02
C TYR A 6 27.39 34.59 3.62
N LYS A 7 26.70 35.35 2.76
CA LYS A 7 25.37 35.00 2.24
C LYS A 7 25.45 33.73 1.37
N PHE A 8 26.48 33.61 0.54
CA PHE A 8 26.73 32.47 -0.33
C PHE A 8 27.03 31.21 0.50
N ILE A 9 27.89 31.27 1.49
CA ILE A 9 28.22 30.16 2.40
C ILE A 9 26.95 29.69 3.16
N ARG A 10 26.14 30.62 3.63
CA ARG A 10 24.88 30.30 4.33
C ARG A 10 23.87 29.57 3.44
N ILE A 11 23.77 29.98 2.19
CA ILE A 11 22.89 29.32 1.21
C ILE A 11 23.36 27.90 0.91
N GLN A 12 24.66 27.69 0.66
CA GLN A 12 25.22 26.37 0.40
C GLN A 12 25.06 25.44 1.60
N ARG A 13 25.29 25.93 2.83
CA ARG A 13 25.10 25.15 4.05
C ARG A 13 23.66 24.72 4.24
N ARG A 14 22.70 25.61 3.95
CA ARG A 14 21.26 25.32 4.00
C ARG A 14 20.86 24.28 2.94
N GLU A 15 21.38 24.42 1.72
CA GLU A 15 21.12 23.47 0.62
C GLU A 15 21.66 22.07 0.98
N LYS A 16 22.89 21.98 1.51
CA LYS A 16 23.49 20.73 1.98
C LYS A 16 22.68 20.07 3.09
N MET A 17 22.20 20.83 4.07
CA MET A 17 21.35 20.32 5.16
C MET A 17 20.01 19.81 4.62
N THR A 18 19.37 20.54 3.73
CA THR A 18 18.09 20.14 3.16
C THR A 18 18.21 18.86 2.32
N LYS A 19 19.31 18.74 1.56
CA LYS A 19 19.61 17.53 0.79
C LYS A 19 19.82 16.32 1.69
N ALA A 20 20.57 16.47 2.79
CA ALA A 20 20.74 15.42 3.78
C ALA A 20 19.41 14.95 4.40
N MET A 21 18.47 15.89 4.62
CA MET A 21 17.11 15.54 5.08
C MET A 21 16.32 14.72 4.04
N VAL A 22 16.46 15.02 2.75
CA VAL A 22 15.83 14.22 1.68
C VAL A 22 16.33 12.79 1.70
N TYR A 23 17.64 12.59 1.77
CA TYR A 23 18.22 11.25 1.82
C TYR A 23 17.82 10.49 3.09
N LYS A 24 17.73 11.17 4.23
CA LYS A 24 17.23 10.57 5.48
C LYS A 24 15.79 10.09 5.35
N LEU A 25 14.91 10.85 4.69
CA LEU A 25 13.53 10.43 4.43
C LEU A 25 13.47 9.25 3.45
N LEU A 26 14.33 9.25 2.41
CA LEU A 26 14.43 8.11 1.51
C LEU A 26 14.88 6.83 2.24
N GLU A 27 15.82 6.95 3.16
CA GLU A 27 16.25 5.84 4.01
C GLU A 27 15.13 5.37 4.93
N GLU A 28 14.42 6.30 5.60
CA GLU A 28 13.28 6.01 6.48
C GLU A 28 12.13 5.30 5.75
N PHE A 29 11.87 5.66 4.48
CA PHE A 29 10.83 5.08 3.65
C PHE A 29 11.37 4.11 2.57
N ASN A 30 12.47 3.43 2.87
CA ASN A 30 13.02 2.36 2.04
C ASN A 30 13.13 2.72 0.54
N GLY A 31 13.61 3.93 0.25
CA GLY A 31 13.88 4.41 -1.10
C GLY A 31 12.70 5.13 -1.78
N THR A 32 11.51 5.18 -1.19
CA THR A 32 10.33 5.83 -1.79
C THR A 32 9.92 7.09 -1.02
N LEU A 33 10.06 8.26 -1.63
CA LEU A 33 9.73 9.55 -1.03
C LEU A 33 8.42 10.12 -1.58
N ALA A 34 7.47 10.39 -0.71
CA ALA A 34 6.28 11.16 -1.05
C ALA A 34 6.53 12.68 -0.84
N LEU A 35 6.14 13.50 -1.80
CA LEU A 35 6.24 14.98 -1.71
C LEU A 35 5.57 15.54 -0.45
N LYS A 36 4.46 14.93 -0.02
CA LYS A 36 3.77 15.35 1.19
C LYS A 36 4.59 15.13 2.46
N ASP A 37 5.38 14.05 2.52
CA ASP A 37 6.25 13.78 3.66
C ASP A 37 7.48 14.71 3.64
N ALA A 38 8.05 15.00 2.45
CA ALA A 38 9.06 16.03 2.28
C ALA A 38 8.57 17.40 2.76
N LYS A 39 7.33 17.80 2.39
CA LYS A 39 6.72 19.05 2.86
C LYS A 39 6.54 19.08 4.38
N LYS A 40 6.07 17.99 4.99
CA LYS A 40 5.94 17.88 6.46
C LYS A 40 7.29 18.04 7.17
N ALA A 41 8.38 17.55 6.56
CA ALA A 41 9.73 17.75 7.05
C ALA A 41 10.33 19.14 6.75
N GLY A 42 9.53 20.08 6.20
CA GLY A 42 9.96 21.44 5.88
C GLY A 42 10.79 21.57 4.58
N ILE A 43 10.79 20.52 3.74
CA ILE A 43 11.49 20.54 2.45
C ILE A 43 10.58 21.13 1.38
N SER A 44 11.09 22.15 0.68
CA SER A 44 10.30 22.80 -0.37
C SER A 44 10.18 21.95 -1.63
N PRO A 45 9.04 21.98 -2.34
CA PRO A 45 8.89 21.31 -3.65
C PRO A 45 9.95 21.73 -4.68
N VAL A 46 10.42 22.99 -4.59
CA VAL A 46 11.47 23.51 -5.47
C VAL A 46 12.79 22.77 -5.25
N THR A 47 13.11 22.41 -4.01
CA THR A 47 14.31 21.61 -3.71
C THR A 47 14.23 20.22 -4.35
N ILE A 48 13.09 19.53 -4.17
CA ILE A 48 12.87 18.21 -4.79
C ILE A 48 12.97 18.32 -6.31
N LYS A 49 12.31 19.31 -6.92
CA LYS A 49 12.40 19.55 -8.36
C LYS A 49 13.86 19.74 -8.82
N ARG A 50 14.65 20.56 -8.13
CA ARG A 50 16.07 20.76 -8.47
C ARG A 50 16.89 19.46 -8.37
N MET A 51 16.56 18.58 -7.41
CA MET A 51 17.24 17.27 -7.28
C MET A 51 16.87 16.37 -8.45
N VAL A 52 15.62 16.37 -8.90
CA VAL A 52 15.20 15.66 -10.13
C VAL A 52 15.90 16.25 -11.37
N ASP A 53 15.91 17.57 -11.54
CA ASP A 53 16.56 18.26 -12.67
C ASP A 53 18.08 17.97 -12.74
N ARG A 54 18.70 17.62 -11.61
CA ARG A 54 20.13 17.23 -11.51
C ARG A 54 20.36 15.72 -11.62
N GLY A 55 19.31 14.91 -11.80
CA GLY A 55 19.42 13.44 -11.83
C GLY A 55 19.77 12.80 -10.49
N GLU A 56 19.53 13.49 -9.37
CA GLU A 56 19.76 12.98 -8.01
C GLU A 56 18.55 12.20 -7.49
N LEU A 57 17.38 12.40 -8.09
CA LEU A 57 16.14 11.71 -7.84
C LEU A 57 15.44 11.41 -9.17
N ASP A 58 14.79 10.26 -9.25
CA ASP A 58 13.84 9.93 -10.30
C ASP A 58 12.42 10.27 -9.85
N ARG A 59 11.58 10.69 -10.78
CA ARG A 59 10.17 10.94 -10.55
C ARG A 59 9.35 9.78 -11.09
N GLU A 60 8.90 8.91 -10.21
CA GLU A 60 8.12 7.72 -10.59
C GLU A 60 6.67 8.05 -10.95
N TYR A 61 6.03 8.80 -10.05
CA TYR A 61 4.65 9.27 -10.22
C TYR A 61 4.52 10.72 -9.75
N PRO A 62 3.43 11.43 -10.10
CA PRO A 62 3.17 12.76 -9.56
C PRO A 62 3.19 12.78 -8.03
N GLY A 63 4.22 13.42 -7.48
CA GLY A 63 4.42 13.55 -6.04
C GLY A 63 5.18 12.39 -5.38
N PHE A 64 5.77 11.46 -6.14
CA PHE A 64 6.59 10.38 -5.62
C PHE A 64 7.94 10.31 -6.34
N PHE A 65 8.98 10.06 -5.58
CA PHE A 65 10.37 10.09 -6.01
C PHE A 65 11.16 8.94 -5.42
N THR A 66 12.16 8.48 -6.17
CA THR A 66 13.12 7.44 -5.73
C THR A 66 14.56 7.91 -5.98
N LEU A 67 15.52 7.16 -5.49
CA LEU A 67 16.88 7.27 -5.99
C LEU A 67 16.99 6.69 -7.41
N PRO A 68 17.89 7.20 -8.25
CA PRO A 68 18.07 6.70 -9.61
C PRO A 68 18.31 5.19 -9.66
N GLY A 69 17.50 4.51 -10.48
CA GLY A 69 17.58 3.06 -10.66
C GLY A 69 16.98 2.22 -9.54
N GLN A 70 16.31 2.81 -8.56
CA GLN A 70 15.54 2.07 -7.54
C GLN A 70 14.08 1.93 -7.95
N PHE A 71 13.50 0.75 -7.66
CA PHE A 71 12.07 0.53 -7.86
C PHE A 71 11.27 1.14 -6.70
N PRO A 72 10.15 1.82 -7.01
CA PRO A 72 9.27 2.38 -5.99
C PRO A 72 8.47 1.30 -5.25
N ASP A 73 8.12 1.56 -4.00
CA ASP A 73 7.12 0.78 -3.28
C ASP A 73 5.71 1.23 -3.67
N GLU A 74 5.13 0.54 -4.65
CA GLU A 74 3.83 0.90 -5.22
C GLU A 74 2.69 0.82 -4.20
N LEU A 75 2.71 -0.17 -3.29
CA LEU A 75 1.70 -0.32 -2.24
C LEU A 75 1.73 0.86 -1.27
N PHE A 76 2.93 1.23 -0.84
CA PHE A 76 3.15 2.40 0.01
C PHE A 76 2.70 3.69 -0.70
N MET A 77 3.05 3.87 -1.97
CA MET A 77 2.64 5.03 -2.75
C MET A 77 1.12 5.10 -2.92
N ALA A 78 0.47 3.97 -3.24
CA ALA A 78 -0.98 3.90 -3.39
C ALA A 78 -1.70 4.32 -2.09
N GLN A 79 -1.24 3.83 -0.94
CA GLN A 79 -1.81 4.25 0.36
C GLN A 79 -1.47 5.68 0.73
N LYS A 80 -0.29 6.16 0.42
CA LYS A 80 0.03 7.58 0.58
C LYS A 80 -0.86 8.47 -0.27
N LYS A 81 -1.30 8.02 -1.44
CA LYS A 81 -2.25 8.73 -2.31
C LYS A 81 -3.68 8.57 -1.80
N TYR A 82 -4.10 7.36 -1.48
CA TYR A 82 -5.44 6.99 -1.04
C TYR A 82 -5.43 6.64 0.45
N GLU A 83 -5.37 7.65 1.31
CA GLU A 83 -5.12 7.51 2.75
C GLU A 83 -6.15 6.64 3.50
N ARG A 84 -7.35 6.47 2.93
CA ARG A 84 -8.39 5.59 3.45
C ARG A 84 -8.41 4.22 2.75
N GLY A 85 -7.48 3.93 1.85
CA GLY A 85 -7.36 2.65 1.19
C GLY A 85 -6.73 1.60 2.11
N ILE A 86 -7.39 0.48 2.32
CA ILE A 86 -6.85 -0.70 3.00
C ILE A 86 -6.53 -1.72 1.92
N ILE A 87 -5.30 -2.22 1.85
CA ILE A 87 -4.91 -3.27 0.90
C ILE A 87 -5.76 -4.52 1.17
N SER A 88 -6.35 -5.06 0.11
CA SER A 88 -7.37 -6.11 0.22
C SER A 88 -7.33 -7.08 -0.96
N HIS A 89 -8.26 -8.02 -1.02
CA HIS A 89 -8.49 -8.96 -2.13
C HIS A 89 -7.20 -9.64 -2.64
N ILE A 90 -6.95 -9.63 -3.95
CA ILE A 90 -5.82 -10.35 -4.56
C ILE A 90 -4.48 -9.75 -4.11
N THR A 91 -4.40 -8.42 -4.00
CA THR A 91 -3.19 -7.75 -3.51
C THR A 91 -2.84 -8.17 -2.08
N ALA A 92 -3.83 -8.31 -1.20
CA ALA A 92 -3.60 -8.80 0.16
C ALA A 92 -3.24 -10.29 0.18
N LEU A 93 -3.86 -11.12 -0.69
CA LEU A 93 -3.46 -12.54 -0.83
C LEU A 93 -1.98 -12.66 -1.22
N ASP A 94 -1.51 -11.83 -2.17
CA ASP A 94 -0.11 -11.81 -2.60
C ASP A 94 0.83 -11.40 -1.45
N LEU A 95 0.45 -10.41 -0.63
CA LEU A 95 1.22 -10.01 0.54
C LEU A 95 1.40 -11.10 1.60
N TYR A 96 0.44 -12.03 1.67
CA TYR A 96 0.46 -13.15 2.63
C TYR A 96 0.95 -14.46 2.02
N ASP A 97 1.40 -14.45 0.77
CA ASP A 97 1.81 -15.64 0.01
C ASP A 97 0.67 -16.68 -0.09
N LEU A 98 -0.59 -16.21 -0.13
CA LEU A 98 -1.77 -17.06 -0.24
C LEU A 98 -2.19 -17.32 -1.70
N THR A 99 -1.53 -16.71 -2.67
CA THR A 99 -1.77 -16.88 -4.11
C THR A 99 -0.46 -16.91 -4.88
N ASP A 100 -0.45 -17.61 -6.01
CA ASP A 100 0.66 -17.57 -6.98
C ASP A 100 0.40 -16.49 -8.07
N MET A 101 -0.74 -15.82 -8.01
CA MET A 101 -1.12 -14.78 -8.97
C MET A 101 -0.44 -13.46 -8.60
N ILE A 102 0.24 -12.86 -9.57
CA ILE A 102 0.74 -11.48 -9.47
C ILE A 102 -0.43 -10.53 -9.74
N PRO A 103 -0.83 -9.68 -8.78
CA PRO A 103 -1.90 -8.71 -8.98
C PRO A 103 -1.58 -7.77 -10.15
N ARG A 104 -2.55 -7.58 -11.07
CA ARG A 104 -2.41 -6.60 -12.17
C ARG A 104 -2.73 -5.18 -11.74
N GLN A 105 -3.44 -5.04 -10.64
CA GLN A 105 -3.89 -3.80 -10.05
C GLN A 105 -3.72 -3.89 -8.53
N ILE A 106 -3.65 -2.74 -7.89
CA ILE A 106 -3.60 -2.67 -6.42
C ILE A 106 -5.04 -2.61 -5.91
N ASP A 107 -5.49 -3.67 -5.25
CA ASP A 107 -6.80 -3.73 -4.63
C ASP A 107 -6.81 -2.94 -3.32
N LEU A 108 -7.61 -1.88 -3.26
CA LEU A 108 -7.82 -1.09 -2.06
C LEU A 108 -9.29 -1.07 -1.67
N THR A 109 -9.61 -1.47 -0.44
CA THR A 109 -10.94 -1.28 0.11
C THR A 109 -11.05 0.08 0.80
N VAL A 110 -12.09 0.83 0.45
CA VAL A 110 -12.44 2.14 1.01
C VAL A 110 -13.86 2.13 1.56
N PRO A 111 -14.22 3.01 2.52
CA PRO A 111 -15.60 3.09 2.99
C PRO A 111 -16.52 3.69 1.93
N TYR A 112 -17.79 3.31 1.92
CA TYR A 112 -18.80 3.95 1.07
C TYR A 112 -18.76 5.47 1.23
N GLY A 113 -18.96 6.18 0.10
CA GLY A 113 -18.89 7.64 0.05
C GLY A 113 -17.47 8.21 -0.08
N TYR A 114 -16.44 7.35 -0.18
CA TYR A 114 -15.10 7.80 -0.56
C TYR A 114 -15.01 7.97 -2.08
N HIS A 115 -14.78 9.20 -2.51
CA HIS A 115 -14.71 9.54 -3.94
C HIS A 115 -13.29 9.88 -4.37
N VAL A 116 -12.86 9.30 -5.47
CA VAL A 116 -11.59 9.59 -6.13
C VAL A 116 -11.81 9.77 -7.62
N SER A 117 -10.89 10.46 -8.29
CA SER A 117 -10.97 10.61 -9.74
C SER A 117 -10.53 9.32 -10.45
N GLU A 118 -11.27 8.90 -11.47
CA GLU A 118 -10.91 7.75 -12.32
C GLU A 118 -9.51 7.90 -12.93
N LYS A 119 -9.12 9.11 -13.31
CA LYS A 119 -7.77 9.39 -13.82
C LYS A 119 -6.70 8.98 -12.82
N GLY A 120 -6.89 9.29 -11.54
CA GLY A 120 -5.94 8.93 -10.49
C GLY A 120 -5.83 7.42 -10.28
N LEU A 121 -6.96 6.70 -10.36
CA LEU A 121 -6.99 5.24 -10.23
C LEU A 121 -6.22 4.55 -11.36
N LYS A 122 -6.45 4.98 -12.61
CA LYS A 122 -5.75 4.45 -13.78
C LYS A 122 -4.24 4.71 -13.72
N GLU A 123 -3.83 5.90 -13.26
CA GLU A 123 -2.42 6.28 -13.13
C GLU A 123 -1.64 5.36 -12.18
N PHE A 124 -2.28 4.88 -11.11
CA PHE A 124 -1.68 3.99 -10.10
C PHE A 124 -2.10 2.52 -10.26
N ALA A 125 -2.81 2.18 -11.33
CA ALA A 125 -3.39 0.84 -11.51
C ALA A 125 -4.12 0.35 -10.24
N VAL A 126 -4.98 1.19 -9.65
CA VAL A 126 -5.73 0.88 -8.44
C VAL A 126 -7.15 0.48 -8.77
N GLU A 127 -7.61 -0.63 -8.21
CA GLU A 127 -9.00 -1.06 -8.15
C GLU A 127 -9.57 -0.75 -6.77
N LEU A 128 -10.75 -0.08 -6.74
CA LEU A 128 -11.42 0.25 -5.48
C LEU A 128 -12.58 -0.68 -5.20
N HIS A 129 -12.53 -1.26 -4.01
CA HIS A 129 -13.63 -2.01 -3.41
C HIS A 129 -14.28 -1.17 -2.32
N TYR A 130 -15.60 -1.25 -2.16
CA TYR A 130 -16.32 -0.42 -1.20
C TYR A 130 -16.87 -1.27 -0.06
N SER A 131 -16.61 -0.84 1.17
CA SER A 131 -17.08 -1.51 2.37
C SER A 131 -18.04 -0.61 3.16
N LYS A 132 -19.04 -1.25 3.80
CA LYS A 132 -19.88 -0.57 4.80
C LYS A 132 -19.02 -0.15 6.00
N ALA A 133 -19.42 0.94 6.66
CA ALA A 133 -18.69 1.49 7.82
C ALA A 133 -18.48 0.45 8.92
N GLU A 134 -19.49 -0.38 9.17
CA GLU A 134 -19.49 -1.44 10.19
C GLU A 134 -18.47 -2.55 9.94
N TRP A 135 -18.07 -2.76 8.67
CA TRP A 135 -17.11 -3.81 8.26
C TRP A 135 -15.73 -3.26 7.89
N TYR A 136 -15.64 -1.95 7.67
CA TYR A 136 -14.41 -1.34 7.15
C TYR A 136 -13.21 -1.47 8.08
N GLU A 137 -13.42 -1.37 9.40
CA GLU A 137 -12.33 -1.50 10.38
C GLU A 137 -12.07 -2.97 10.78
N LEU A 138 -12.96 -3.91 10.41
CA LEU A 138 -12.82 -5.31 10.79
C LEU A 138 -11.66 -5.96 10.04
N GLY A 139 -10.69 -6.49 10.77
CA GLY A 139 -9.51 -7.16 10.20
C GLY A 139 -8.41 -6.23 9.70
N LYS A 140 -8.52 -4.93 9.93
CA LYS A 140 -7.50 -3.94 9.56
C LYS A 140 -6.28 -4.06 10.46
N ILE A 141 -5.11 -4.24 9.85
CA ILE A 141 -3.83 -4.33 10.55
C ILE A 141 -2.75 -3.55 9.82
N GLU A 142 -1.71 -3.15 10.53
CA GLU A 142 -0.48 -2.63 9.95
C GLU A 142 0.50 -3.78 9.70
N ILE A 143 1.04 -3.83 8.51
CA ILE A 143 2.07 -4.80 8.10
C ILE A 143 3.19 -4.08 7.33
N LYS A 144 4.23 -4.79 6.97
CA LYS A 144 5.27 -4.28 6.08
C LYS A 144 5.00 -4.71 4.64
N SER A 145 5.17 -3.80 3.70
CA SER A 145 5.26 -4.13 2.28
C SER A 145 6.49 -5.01 2.00
N ARG A 146 6.62 -5.53 0.79
CA ARG A 146 7.83 -6.26 0.35
C ARG A 146 9.09 -5.40 0.38
N TYR A 147 8.96 -4.07 0.31
CA TYR A 147 10.05 -3.10 0.44
C TYR A 147 10.31 -2.67 1.88
N GLY A 148 9.50 -3.12 2.84
CA GLY A 148 9.68 -2.85 4.27
C GLY A 148 8.95 -1.61 4.80
N ASN A 149 8.23 -0.86 3.96
CA ASN A 149 7.42 0.27 4.40
C ASN A 149 6.16 -0.19 5.15
N PRO A 150 5.72 0.56 6.19
CA PRO A 150 4.46 0.26 6.85
C PRO A 150 3.29 0.53 5.90
N VAL A 151 2.41 -0.45 5.77
CA VAL A 151 1.17 -0.37 5.00
C VAL A 151 0.02 -0.96 5.79
N ILE A 152 -1.20 -0.49 5.52
CA ILE A 152 -2.42 -0.99 6.14
C ILE A 152 -3.06 -2.00 5.20
N ALA A 153 -3.30 -3.21 5.69
CA ALA A 153 -3.98 -4.27 4.95
C ALA A 153 -5.06 -4.92 5.80
N TYR A 154 -5.97 -5.64 5.17
CA TYR A 154 -6.78 -6.61 5.89
C TYR A 154 -5.94 -7.84 6.21
N ASP A 155 -6.20 -8.43 7.37
CA ASP A 155 -5.57 -9.68 7.77
C ASP A 155 -5.99 -10.87 6.88
N PRO A 156 -5.29 -12.02 6.94
CA PRO A 156 -5.56 -13.16 6.08
C PRO A 156 -7.00 -13.67 6.17
N GLU A 157 -7.59 -13.70 7.37
CA GLU A 157 -8.95 -14.20 7.60
C GLU A 157 -9.99 -13.28 6.99
N ARG A 158 -9.79 -11.96 7.11
CA ARG A 158 -10.66 -10.98 6.46
C ARG A 158 -10.51 -11.05 4.94
N THR A 159 -9.29 -11.11 4.44
CA THR A 159 -8.99 -11.20 3.01
C THR A 159 -9.65 -12.43 2.38
N LEU A 160 -9.57 -13.59 3.03
CA LEU A 160 -10.28 -14.78 2.59
C LEU A 160 -11.80 -14.58 2.53
N CYS A 161 -12.40 -13.94 3.54
CA CYS A 161 -13.83 -13.65 3.51
C CYS A 161 -14.21 -12.72 2.36
N ASP A 162 -13.37 -11.72 2.06
CA ASP A 162 -13.63 -10.76 0.97
C ASP A 162 -13.59 -11.43 -0.40
N ILE A 163 -12.61 -12.30 -0.69
CA ILE A 163 -12.56 -13.01 -1.98
C ILE A 163 -13.66 -14.06 -2.13
N TRP A 164 -14.26 -14.54 -1.04
CA TRP A 164 -15.41 -15.44 -1.04
C TRP A 164 -16.75 -14.70 -0.96
N ASN A 165 -16.73 -13.37 -1.00
CA ASN A 165 -17.94 -12.57 -1.06
C ASN A 165 -18.55 -12.65 -2.47
N PRO A 166 -19.81 -13.08 -2.62
CA PRO A 166 -20.44 -13.26 -3.94
C PRO A 166 -20.62 -11.95 -4.72
N TRP A 167 -20.43 -10.80 -4.11
CA TRP A 167 -20.46 -9.51 -4.80
C TRP A 167 -19.19 -9.22 -5.61
N TYR A 168 -18.09 -9.93 -5.33
CA TYR A 168 -16.84 -9.83 -6.06
C TYR A 168 -16.67 -11.07 -6.94
N ASN A 169 -16.46 -10.84 -8.23
CA ASN A 169 -16.29 -11.95 -9.19
C ASN A 169 -14.85 -12.47 -9.20
N VAL A 170 -14.44 -13.10 -8.09
CA VAL A 170 -13.13 -13.76 -8.00
C VAL A 170 -13.27 -15.19 -8.54
N GLU A 171 -12.33 -15.62 -9.37
CA GLU A 171 -12.28 -16.96 -9.93
C GLU A 171 -12.18 -18.03 -8.84
N ASP A 172 -12.89 -19.15 -9.01
CA ASP A 172 -12.94 -20.22 -8.00
C ASP A 172 -11.56 -20.86 -7.78
N GLU A 173 -10.73 -20.94 -8.80
CA GLU A 173 -9.36 -21.44 -8.70
C GLU A 173 -8.54 -20.63 -7.69
N ILE A 174 -8.65 -19.30 -7.73
CA ILE A 174 -7.97 -18.38 -6.80
C ILE A 174 -8.48 -18.60 -5.37
N LYS A 175 -9.80 -18.69 -5.20
CA LYS A 175 -10.42 -18.94 -3.89
C LYS A 175 -9.96 -20.22 -3.25
N VAL A 176 -9.97 -21.32 -4.05
CA VAL A 176 -9.56 -22.66 -3.59
C VAL A 176 -8.07 -22.69 -3.27
N LYS A 177 -7.23 -22.11 -4.12
CA LYS A 177 -5.80 -22.02 -3.86
C LYS A 177 -5.50 -21.24 -2.58
N ALA A 178 -6.13 -20.08 -2.42
CA ALA A 178 -5.92 -19.21 -1.26
C ALA A 178 -6.31 -19.92 0.06
N ILE A 179 -7.45 -20.60 0.08
CA ILE A 179 -7.88 -21.31 1.30
C ILE A 179 -6.98 -22.51 1.59
N LYS A 180 -6.50 -23.22 0.56
CA LYS A 180 -5.54 -24.34 0.72
C LYS A 180 -4.23 -23.83 1.32
N ASN A 181 -3.62 -22.81 0.74
CA ASN A 181 -2.37 -22.21 1.24
C ASN A 181 -2.54 -21.70 2.68
N TYR A 182 -3.71 -21.09 2.98
CA TYR A 182 -4.01 -20.64 4.34
C TYR A 182 -4.12 -21.84 5.32
N MET A 183 -4.76 -22.94 4.95
CA MET A 183 -4.89 -24.12 5.80
C MET A 183 -3.55 -24.81 6.06
N GLU A 184 -2.61 -24.71 5.13
CA GLU A 184 -1.24 -25.21 5.28
C GLU A 184 -0.35 -24.27 6.12
N SER A 185 -0.75 -23.01 6.31
CA SER A 185 0.01 -22.00 7.06
C SER A 185 -0.03 -22.22 8.57
N ASP A 186 1.11 -22.07 9.23
CA ASP A 186 1.21 -22.04 10.69
C ASP A 186 0.56 -20.81 11.34
N ARG A 187 0.25 -19.80 10.55
CA ARG A 187 -0.36 -18.53 11.01
C ARG A 187 -1.89 -18.55 10.97
N LYS A 188 -2.51 -19.67 10.55
CA LYS A 188 -3.98 -19.77 10.45
C LYS A 188 -4.67 -19.57 11.79
N ASN A 189 -5.75 -18.84 11.79
CA ASN A 189 -6.64 -18.64 12.93
C ASN A 189 -8.09 -18.99 12.56
N LEU A 190 -8.42 -20.29 12.64
CA LEU A 190 -9.74 -20.79 12.25
C LEU A 190 -10.89 -20.24 13.10
N ARG A 191 -10.61 -19.88 14.35
CA ARG A 191 -11.62 -19.23 15.21
C ARG A 191 -11.99 -17.87 14.63
N LYS A 192 -11.00 -17.05 14.31
CA LYS A 192 -11.16 -15.71 13.74
C LYS A 192 -11.82 -15.78 12.35
N LEU A 193 -11.38 -16.71 11.49
CA LEU A 193 -11.99 -16.94 10.20
C LEU A 193 -13.49 -17.28 10.32
N ASN A 194 -13.85 -18.18 11.25
CA ASN A 194 -15.25 -18.53 11.49
C ASN A 194 -16.08 -17.37 12.07
N GLU A 195 -15.48 -16.51 12.86
CA GLU A 195 -16.08 -15.29 13.37
C GLU A 195 -16.39 -14.31 12.22
N TYR A 196 -15.41 -14.02 11.37
CA TYR A 196 -15.57 -13.11 10.23
C TYR A 196 -16.60 -13.60 9.22
N ARG A 197 -16.62 -14.90 8.91
CA ARG A 197 -17.63 -15.51 8.04
C ARG A 197 -19.08 -15.38 8.54
N ARG A 198 -19.30 -15.14 9.83
CA ARG A 198 -20.65 -14.91 10.38
C ARG A 198 -21.07 -13.44 10.24
N ILE A 199 -20.10 -12.53 10.17
CA ILE A 199 -20.32 -11.08 10.13
C ILE A 199 -20.38 -10.58 8.69
N LEU A 200 -19.50 -11.13 7.82
CA LEU A 200 -19.32 -10.68 6.44
C LEU A 200 -20.18 -11.49 5.46
N PRO A 201 -20.59 -10.91 4.33
CA PRO A 201 -21.31 -11.61 3.27
C PRO A 201 -20.40 -12.59 2.53
N THR A 202 -20.16 -13.74 3.13
CA THR A 202 -19.29 -14.78 2.61
C THR A 202 -20.10 -15.95 2.06
N ASP A 203 -19.71 -16.48 0.90
CA ASP A 203 -20.36 -17.63 0.27
C ASP A 203 -20.36 -18.85 1.21
N LYS A 204 -21.49 -19.53 1.29
CA LYS A 204 -21.68 -20.70 2.17
C LYS A 204 -20.77 -21.87 1.78
N THR A 205 -20.38 -21.97 0.53
CA THR A 205 -19.49 -23.04 0.02
C THR A 205 -18.09 -22.97 0.64
N MET A 206 -17.61 -21.80 1.05
CA MET A 206 -16.35 -21.65 1.77
C MET A 206 -16.23 -22.61 2.96
N ARG A 207 -17.34 -22.83 3.71
CA ARG A 207 -17.35 -23.75 4.85
C ARG A 207 -17.02 -25.18 4.42
N SER A 208 -17.59 -25.62 3.31
CA SER A 208 -17.38 -26.99 2.81
C SER A 208 -15.91 -27.21 2.44
N TYR A 209 -15.26 -26.22 1.82
CA TYR A 209 -13.83 -26.29 1.52
C TYR A 209 -12.97 -26.32 2.79
N ILE A 210 -13.26 -25.49 3.80
CA ILE A 210 -12.54 -25.52 5.09
C ILE A 210 -12.67 -26.90 5.73
N MET A 211 -13.86 -27.51 5.72
CA MET A 211 -14.09 -28.83 6.32
C MET A 211 -13.40 -29.97 5.56
N ALA A 212 -13.25 -29.85 4.25
CA ALA A 212 -12.59 -30.83 3.42
C ALA A 212 -11.05 -30.81 3.56
N LEU A 213 -10.49 -29.68 3.99
CA LEU A 213 -9.04 -29.47 4.14
C LEU A 213 -8.55 -29.61 5.60
N ASN A 214 -9.47 -29.86 6.55
CA ASN A 214 -9.17 -29.98 7.99
C ASN A 214 -9.20 -31.44 8.42
#